data_09f0f4d5fa3bdadbdb565fd5d96ab739
#
_entry.id   09f0f4d5fa3bdadbdb565fd5d96ab739
#
_cell.length_a   1.000
_cell.length_b   1.000
_cell.length_c   1.000
_cell.angle_alpha   90.00
_cell.angle_beta   90.00
_cell.angle_gamma   90.00
#
_symmetry.space_group_name_H-M   'P 1'
#
loop_
_entity.id
_entity.type
_entity.pdbx_description
1 polymer ?
#
loop_
_entity_poly.entity_id
_entity_poly.type
_entity_poly.pdbx_seq_one_letter_code
_entity_poly.pdbx_strand_id
1 'polypeptide(L)'
;MIHRLLLIYLSVPLVWADQQPIVSAIEFKGHLITKDFIIEREIQHLIDVPLDSAVAREDRDRLYNLGIFADVTWRAIPLEDLTVILEYKVIETSLRILPAGGPAYEEDYGWSFGGMLRINNFRGRNEKFTLGGSTGARRAYFLSFKNPWIMGDHVSLDVMTGKSITAHPFLPYERNVTTAEINLGRYFGYNHKARVGFEWKKKTFSNDEDTLDYHYIAPQGIYIYDTRDIYRDPSKGILIVQGFYSHVELDSEKRNLWWSQSYSFYHSLVKSERKLTAAFNVSFMTTFRDVDEVWVSWLGSSETVRGWSIPDRSIYTNVDNAYRFGNHFAIISTELRQTIIPTSVFTTELFNWKQEYGLSAVAFVDVGFISRDRKELFRGSPMTGMGFGFRIPVPMVGKIGLDYGWGYRDDQFADQTLHLAIGQKF
;
A
#
# COMPACT_ATOMS: atom_id res chain seq x y z
N MET A 1 -5.92 -77.22 -35.96
CA MET A 1 -5.43 -75.89 -36.34
C MET A 1 -6.63 -74.96 -36.25
N ILE A 2 -6.72 -74.17 -35.14
CA ILE A 2 -7.81 -73.22 -34.90
C ILE A 2 -7.22 -71.83 -34.94
N HIS A 3 -7.58 -71.08 -35.98
CA HIS A 3 -7.22 -69.66 -36.10
C HIS A 3 -8.07 -68.82 -35.15
N ARG A 4 -7.45 -68.18 -34.18
CA ARG A 4 -8.07 -67.09 -33.39
C ARG A 4 -7.87 -65.77 -34.08
N LEU A 5 -8.94 -65.16 -34.58
CA LEU A 5 -8.98 -63.78 -35.03
C LEU A 5 -9.00 -62.87 -33.77
N LEU A 6 -7.98 -62.04 -33.67
CA LEU A 6 -7.91 -60.99 -32.64
C LEU A 6 -8.61 -59.72 -33.22
N LEU A 7 -9.79 -59.39 -32.72
CA LEU A 7 -10.49 -58.15 -33.01
C LEU A 7 -9.91 -57.08 -32.07
N ILE A 8 -9.12 -56.17 -32.62
CA ILE A 8 -8.64 -54.94 -31.93
C ILE A 8 -9.77 -53.92 -32.01
N TYR A 9 -10.44 -53.68 -30.83
CA TYR A 9 -11.32 -52.53 -30.65
C TYR A 9 -10.48 -51.26 -30.51
N LEU A 10 -10.42 -50.44 -31.53
CA LEU A 10 -9.96 -49.04 -31.48
C LEU A 10 -11.06 -48.22 -30.82
N SER A 11 -11.00 -48.00 -29.49
CA SER A 11 -11.77 -46.99 -28.80
C SER A 11 -11.15 -45.64 -29.13
N VAL A 12 -11.72 -44.90 -30.08
CA VAL A 12 -11.45 -43.49 -30.27
C VAL A 12 -12.11 -42.77 -29.10
N PRO A 13 -11.35 -42.07 -28.22
CA PRO A 13 -12.00 -41.22 -27.25
C PRO A 13 -12.68 -40.08 -28.01
N LEU A 14 -14.02 -40.03 -27.96
CA LEU A 14 -14.75 -38.82 -28.31
C LEU A 14 -14.35 -37.76 -27.29
N VAL A 15 -13.41 -36.90 -27.66
CA VAL A 15 -13.16 -35.65 -26.94
C VAL A 15 -14.39 -34.77 -27.22
N TRP A 16 -15.34 -34.79 -26.31
CA TRP A 16 -16.35 -33.75 -26.25
C TRP A 16 -15.58 -32.45 -25.98
N ALA A 17 -15.44 -31.61 -27.01
CA ALA A 17 -15.02 -30.24 -26.80
C ALA A 17 -16.10 -29.61 -25.90
N ASP A 18 -15.78 -29.39 -24.67
CA ASP A 18 -16.61 -28.67 -23.68
C ASP A 18 -16.74 -27.25 -24.25
N GLN A 19 -17.81 -27.00 -25.01
CA GLN A 19 -18.06 -25.68 -25.56
C GLN A 19 -18.38 -24.76 -24.36
N GLN A 20 -17.46 -23.90 -24.04
CA GLN A 20 -17.69 -22.90 -23.02
C GLN A 20 -18.91 -22.05 -23.41
N PRO A 21 -19.86 -21.82 -22.49
CA PRO A 21 -21.06 -21.05 -22.78
C PRO A 21 -20.69 -19.62 -23.16
N ILE A 22 -21.46 -19.03 -24.08
CA ILE A 22 -21.26 -17.64 -24.53
C ILE A 22 -21.89 -16.69 -23.50
N VAL A 23 -21.19 -15.63 -23.13
CA VAL A 23 -21.71 -14.58 -22.25
C VAL A 23 -22.64 -13.67 -23.05
N SER A 24 -23.96 -13.77 -22.81
CA SER A 24 -24.98 -12.94 -23.49
C SER A 24 -25.20 -11.59 -22.82
N ALA A 25 -24.92 -11.48 -21.50
CA ALA A 25 -25.08 -10.25 -20.75
C ALA A 25 -24.14 -10.22 -19.54
N ILE A 26 -23.81 -9.02 -19.08
CA ILE A 26 -23.09 -8.78 -17.80
C ILE A 26 -24.00 -7.96 -16.91
N GLU A 27 -24.26 -8.45 -15.71
CA GLU A 27 -25.15 -7.80 -14.73
C GLU A 27 -24.41 -7.48 -13.43
N PHE A 28 -24.80 -6.36 -12.82
CA PHE A 28 -24.28 -5.91 -11.53
C PHE A 28 -25.37 -5.87 -10.48
N LYS A 29 -25.11 -6.46 -9.32
CA LYS A 29 -26.10 -6.54 -8.21
C LYS A 29 -25.47 -6.06 -6.91
N GLY A 30 -26.31 -5.47 -6.05
CA GLY A 30 -25.96 -5.16 -4.66
C GLY A 30 -25.32 -3.80 -4.42
N HIS A 31 -25.07 -3.01 -5.46
CA HIS A 31 -24.71 -1.59 -5.33
C HIS A 31 -25.99 -0.75 -5.19
N LEU A 32 -25.95 0.21 -4.28
CA LEU A 32 -27.05 1.15 -4.01
C LEU A 32 -26.62 2.59 -4.24
N ILE A 33 -25.37 2.88 -3.98
CA ILE A 33 -24.78 4.22 -4.01
C ILE A 33 -23.82 4.38 -5.18
N THR A 34 -22.98 3.34 -5.40
CA THR A 34 -22.00 3.32 -6.49
C THR A 34 -22.71 3.39 -7.83
N LYS A 35 -22.23 4.27 -8.70
CA LYS A 35 -22.79 4.41 -10.05
C LYS A 35 -22.33 3.26 -10.94
N ASP A 36 -23.23 2.76 -11.81
CA ASP A 36 -22.97 1.61 -12.69
C ASP A 36 -21.68 1.75 -13.48
N PHE A 37 -21.44 2.92 -14.08
CA PHE A 37 -20.23 3.18 -14.85
C PHE A 37 -18.92 3.03 -14.06
N ILE A 38 -18.97 3.09 -12.69
CA ILE A 38 -17.80 2.84 -11.83
C ILE A 38 -17.46 1.35 -11.81
N ILE A 39 -18.47 0.50 -11.94
CA ILE A 39 -18.31 -0.96 -11.98
C ILE A 39 -17.97 -1.37 -13.42
N GLU A 40 -18.75 -0.92 -14.39
CA GLU A 40 -18.59 -1.24 -15.81
C GLU A 40 -17.17 -1.03 -16.34
N ARG A 41 -16.55 0.10 -15.99
CA ARG A 41 -15.19 0.46 -16.46
C ARG A 41 -14.07 -0.46 -15.95
N GLU A 42 -14.33 -1.26 -14.92
CA GLU A 42 -13.36 -2.22 -14.37
C GLU A 42 -13.52 -3.63 -15.00
N ILE A 43 -14.57 -3.84 -15.79
CA ILE A 43 -14.86 -5.12 -16.41
C ILE A 43 -14.16 -5.23 -17.76
N GLN A 44 -13.41 -6.31 -17.93
CA GLN A 44 -12.70 -6.64 -19.18
C GLN A 44 -13.37 -7.77 -19.95
N HIS A 45 -14.19 -8.59 -19.27
CA HIS A 45 -14.92 -9.63 -19.94
C HIS A 45 -15.89 -9.02 -20.96
N LEU A 46 -15.85 -9.49 -22.19
CA LEU A 46 -16.72 -9.00 -23.27
C LEU A 46 -18.03 -9.81 -23.32
N ILE A 47 -19.05 -9.20 -23.89
CA ILE A 47 -20.30 -9.86 -24.29
C ILE A 47 -20.09 -10.56 -25.66
N ASP A 48 -20.87 -11.56 -25.96
CA ASP A 48 -20.84 -12.37 -27.19
C ASP A 48 -19.51 -13.16 -27.39
N VAL A 49 -18.79 -13.43 -26.32
CA VAL A 49 -17.60 -14.30 -26.33
C VAL A 49 -17.76 -15.48 -25.35
N PRO A 50 -17.01 -16.57 -25.53
CA PRO A 50 -16.98 -17.67 -24.57
C PRO A 50 -16.59 -17.18 -23.16
N LEU A 51 -17.22 -17.75 -22.13
CA LEU A 51 -16.94 -17.43 -20.74
C LEU A 51 -15.49 -17.79 -20.38
N ASP A 52 -14.69 -16.77 -20.05
CA ASP A 52 -13.36 -16.95 -19.48
C ASP A 52 -13.40 -16.72 -17.97
N SER A 53 -13.35 -17.82 -17.23
CA SER A 53 -13.36 -17.79 -15.75
C SER A 53 -12.11 -17.11 -15.15
N ALA A 54 -10.99 -17.02 -15.90
CA ALA A 54 -9.81 -16.32 -15.41
C ALA A 54 -10.03 -14.81 -15.51
N VAL A 55 -10.54 -14.32 -16.65
CA VAL A 55 -10.90 -12.91 -16.84
C VAL A 55 -11.98 -12.49 -15.84
N ALA A 56 -13.05 -13.30 -15.65
CA ALA A 56 -14.10 -13.01 -14.67
C ALA A 56 -13.56 -12.90 -13.24
N ARG A 57 -12.56 -13.71 -12.88
CA ARG A 57 -11.89 -13.62 -11.58
C ARG A 57 -11.03 -12.37 -11.46
N GLU A 58 -10.33 -11.99 -12.50
CA GLU A 58 -9.56 -10.76 -12.53
C GLU A 58 -10.45 -9.52 -12.46
N ASP A 59 -11.62 -9.52 -13.12
CA ASP A 59 -12.65 -8.49 -13.00
C ASP A 59 -13.13 -8.35 -11.56
N ARG A 60 -13.42 -9.48 -10.90
CA ARG A 60 -13.78 -9.49 -9.48
C ARG A 60 -12.67 -8.87 -8.62
N ASP A 61 -11.40 -9.20 -8.87
CA ASP A 61 -10.26 -8.66 -8.12
C ASP A 61 -10.10 -7.15 -8.36
N ARG A 62 -10.31 -6.67 -9.60
CA ARG A 62 -10.30 -5.23 -9.92
C ARG A 62 -11.40 -4.48 -9.18
N LEU A 63 -12.63 -5.01 -9.19
CA LEU A 63 -13.74 -4.42 -8.43
C LEU A 63 -13.43 -4.37 -6.92
N TYR A 64 -12.89 -5.45 -6.36
CA TYR A 64 -12.50 -5.48 -4.95
C TYR A 64 -11.37 -4.46 -4.64
N ASN A 65 -10.44 -4.29 -5.55
CA ASN A 65 -9.32 -3.33 -5.44
C ASN A 65 -9.75 -1.86 -5.49
N LEU A 66 -10.98 -1.53 -5.94
CA LEU A 66 -11.54 -0.18 -5.79
C LEU A 66 -11.63 0.26 -4.32
N GLY A 67 -11.72 -0.70 -3.39
CA GLY A 67 -11.74 -0.46 -1.95
C GLY A 67 -13.02 0.19 -1.42
N ILE A 68 -14.10 0.15 -2.21
CA ILE A 68 -15.45 0.63 -1.84
C ILE A 68 -16.41 -0.51 -1.59
N PHE A 69 -15.99 -1.74 -1.88
CA PHE A 69 -16.74 -2.95 -1.63
C PHE A 69 -16.12 -3.75 -0.48
N ALA A 70 -16.96 -4.26 0.40
CA ALA A 70 -16.58 -5.18 1.47
C ALA A 70 -16.39 -6.59 0.93
N ASP A 71 -17.16 -6.96 -0.10
CA ASP A 71 -17.05 -8.23 -0.80
C ASP A 71 -17.46 -8.09 -2.27
N VAL A 72 -16.87 -8.91 -3.13
CA VAL A 72 -17.21 -9.03 -4.55
C VAL A 72 -17.18 -10.50 -4.93
N THR A 73 -18.30 -10.99 -5.44
CA THR A 73 -18.41 -12.35 -5.98
C THR A 73 -18.90 -12.31 -7.43
N TRP A 74 -18.60 -13.35 -8.19
CA TRP A 74 -19.14 -13.51 -9.53
C TRP A 74 -19.72 -14.91 -9.72
N ARG A 75 -20.68 -15.03 -10.62
CA ARG A 75 -21.25 -16.31 -11.05
C ARG A 75 -21.75 -16.24 -12.49
N ALA A 76 -21.73 -17.36 -13.17
CA ALA A 76 -22.38 -17.54 -14.45
C ALA A 76 -23.77 -18.14 -14.23
N ILE A 77 -24.80 -17.47 -14.71
CA ILE A 77 -26.21 -17.92 -14.63
C ILE A 77 -26.58 -18.50 -16.00
N PRO A 78 -26.79 -19.83 -16.11
CA PRO A 78 -27.11 -20.46 -17.37
C PRO A 78 -28.53 -20.05 -17.88
N LEU A 79 -28.64 -19.85 -19.18
CA LEU A 79 -29.88 -19.60 -19.90
C LEU A 79 -30.26 -20.83 -20.75
N GLU A 80 -31.51 -20.88 -21.25
CA GLU A 80 -32.04 -22.01 -22.01
C GLU A 80 -31.37 -22.22 -23.38
N ASP A 81 -30.73 -21.15 -23.94
CA ASP A 81 -30.07 -21.13 -25.26
C ASP A 81 -28.57 -21.48 -25.21
N LEU A 82 -28.09 -22.13 -24.15
CA LEU A 82 -26.68 -22.44 -23.90
C LEU A 82 -25.78 -21.19 -23.72
N THR A 83 -26.35 -20.02 -23.49
CA THR A 83 -25.65 -18.83 -23.09
C THR A 83 -25.67 -18.64 -21.57
N VAL A 84 -24.91 -17.67 -21.06
CA VAL A 84 -24.86 -17.34 -19.64
C VAL A 84 -24.93 -15.83 -19.43
N ILE A 85 -25.55 -15.43 -18.31
CA ILE A 85 -25.39 -14.09 -17.76
C ILE A 85 -24.21 -14.13 -16.79
N LEU A 86 -23.21 -13.28 -16.99
CA LEU A 86 -22.12 -13.09 -16.05
C LEU A 86 -22.54 -12.05 -15.01
N GLU A 87 -22.90 -12.50 -13.82
CA GLU A 87 -23.33 -11.64 -12.73
C GLU A 87 -22.17 -11.35 -11.76
N TYR A 88 -21.90 -10.07 -11.52
CA TYR A 88 -21.05 -9.60 -10.43
C TYR A 88 -21.92 -9.05 -9.30
N LYS A 89 -21.81 -9.69 -8.13
CA LYS A 89 -22.52 -9.24 -6.92
C LYS A 89 -21.51 -8.56 -6.00
N VAL A 90 -21.78 -7.29 -5.69
CA VAL A 90 -20.97 -6.49 -4.79
C VAL A 90 -21.69 -6.24 -3.47
N ILE A 91 -20.93 -6.11 -2.40
CA ILE A 91 -21.40 -5.64 -1.10
C ILE A 91 -20.68 -4.34 -0.81
N GLU A 92 -21.40 -3.22 -0.84
CA GLU A 92 -20.81 -1.92 -0.51
C GLU A 92 -20.38 -1.84 0.95
N THR A 93 -19.26 -1.14 1.23
CA THR A 93 -18.83 -0.89 2.60
C THR A 93 -19.86 -0.05 3.35
N SER A 94 -20.31 -0.49 4.50
CA SER A 94 -21.36 0.21 5.29
C SER A 94 -20.87 1.58 5.81
N LEU A 95 -19.58 1.72 6.09
CA LEU A 95 -18.97 2.94 6.61
C LEU A 95 -18.49 3.86 5.49
N ARG A 96 -19.46 4.35 4.70
CA ARG A 96 -19.17 5.36 3.67
C ARG A 96 -18.71 6.68 4.29
N ILE A 97 -19.36 7.12 5.35
CA ILE A 97 -18.99 8.28 6.15
C ILE A 97 -18.39 7.75 7.44
N LEU A 98 -17.11 7.95 7.62
CA LEU A 98 -16.39 7.51 8.80
C LEU A 98 -16.00 8.72 9.63
N PRO A 99 -16.76 9.05 10.69
CA PRO A 99 -16.20 9.82 11.77
C PRO A 99 -15.32 8.86 12.58
N ALA A 100 -14.02 9.08 12.57
CA ALA A 100 -13.07 8.34 13.37
C ALA A 100 -12.36 9.31 14.30
N GLY A 101 -12.14 8.89 15.53
CA GLY A 101 -11.40 9.68 16.51
C GLY A 101 -10.92 8.79 17.64
N GLY A 102 -9.84 9.19 18.26
CA GLY A 102 -9.25 8.46 19.37
C GLY A 102 -7.76 8.70 19.52
N PRO A 103 -7.13 7.99 20.45
CA PRO A 103 -5.69 7.99 20.58
C PRO A 103 -5.06 7.30 19.35
N ALA A 104 -3.95 7.87 18.89
CA ALA A 104 -3.09 7.31 17.85
C ALA A 104 -1.64 7.36 18.34
N TYR A 105 -0.91 6.30 18.12
CA TYR A 105 0.51 6.22 18.39
C TYR A 105 1.27 6.17 17.08
N GLU A 106 2.24 7.07 16.93
CA GLU A 106 3.20 7.06 15.84
C GLU A 106 4.60 6.83 16.44
N GLU A 107 5.36 5.88 15.90
CA GLU A 107 6.69 5.55 16.45
C GLU A 107 7.60 6.77 16.51
N ASP A 108 7.55 7.65 15.50
CA ASP A 108 8.41 8.84 15.39
C ASP A 108 8.08 9.92 16.42
N TYR A 109 6.83 10.01 16.87
CA TYR A 109 6.35 11.17 17.64
C TYR A 109 5.73 10.80 18.99
N GLY A 110 5.18 9.59 19.11
CA GLY A 110 4.47 9.15 20.31
C GLY A 110 2.95 9.35 20.22
N TRP A 111 2.30 9.52 21.35
CA TRP A 111 0.85 9.56 21.48
C TRP A 111 0.25 10.90 21.04
N SER A 112 -0.75 10.80 20.20
CA SER A 112 -1.61 11.90 19.78
C SER A 112 -3.08 11.52 19.98
N PHE A 113 -3.96 12.50 20.09
CA PHE A 113 -5.39 12.32 20.06
C PHE A 113 -5.95 13.08 18.85
N GLY A 114 -6.65 12.39 17.97
CA GLY A 114 -7.11 12.98 16.73
C GLY A 114 -8.53 12.59 16.36
N GLY A 115 -9.03 13.28 15.35
CA GLY A 115 -10.29 12.95 14.72
C GLY A 115 -10.25 13.24 13.22
N MET A 116 -11.01 12.45 12.47
CA MET A 116 -11.20 12.67 11.03
C MET A 116 -12.62 12.37 10.62
N LEU A 117 -13.06 13.07 9.60
CA LEU A 117 -14.23 12.74 8.80
C LEU A 117 -13.75 12.32 7.43
N ARG A 118 -13.98 11.04 7.08
CA ARG A 118 -13.70 10.52 5.73
C ARG A 118 -15.00 10.12 5.07
N ILE A 119 -15.20 10.60 3.86
CA ILE A 119 -16.29 10.20 2.98
C ILE A 119 -15.68 9.37 1.85
N ASN A 120 -15.91 8.07 1.88
CA ASN A 120 -15.53 7.17 0.78
C ASN A 120 -16.68 7.08 -0.21
N ASN A 121 -16.34 6.82 -1.46
CA ASN A 121 -17.30 6.75 -2.55
C ASN A 121 -18.22 7.98 -2.58
N PHE A 122 -17.61 9.18 -2.42
CA PHE A 122 -18.33 10.45 -2.46
C PHE A 122 -19.09 10.56 -3.79
N ARG A 123 -20.34 10.93 -3.75
CA ARG A 123 -21.27 10.96 -4.91
C ARG A 123 -21.44 9.62 -5.66
N GLY A 124 -20.98 8.50 -5.12
CA GLY A 124 -21.01 7.18 -5.80
C GLY A 124 -19.97 7.01 -6.91
N ARG A 125 -18.92 7.84 -6.93
CA ARG A 125 -17.92 7.91 -8.00
C ARG A 125 -16.55 7.41 -7.59
N ASN A 126 -16.45 6.64 -6.52
CA ASN A 126 -15.20 6.22 -5.90
C ASN A 126 -14.28 7.39 -5.49
N GLU A 127 -14.85 8.59 -5.35
CA GLU A 127 -14.14 9.74 -4.84
C GLU A 127 -13.96 9.63 -3.33
N LYS A 128 -12.86 10.19 -2.81
CA LYS A 128 -12.57 10.22 -1.37
C LYS A 128 -12.34 11.66 -0.92
N PHE A 129 -13.10 12.07 0.08
CA PHE A 129 -12.92 13.34 0.75
C PHE A 129 -12.53 13.06 2.21
N THR A 130 -11.51 13.75 2.71
CA THR A 130 -11.05 13.56 4.09
C THR A 130 -10.71 14.92 4.69
N LEU A 131 -11.25 15.15 5.88
CA LEU A 131 -10.89 16.27 6.75
C LEU A 131 -10.49 15.69 8.10
N GLY A 132 -9.40 16.16 8.68
CA GLY A 132 -8.96 15.66 9.98
C GLY A 132 -8.01 16.59 10.69
N GLY A 133 -7.79 16.28 11.98
CA GLY A 133 -6.84 16.97 12.81
C GLY A 133 -6.47 16.16 14.04
N SER A 134 -5.37 16.51 14.67
CA SER A 134 -4.86 15.90 15.89
C SER A 134 -4.20 16.90 16.81
N THR A 135 -4.08 16.52 18.07
CA THR A 135 -3.35 17.22 19.12
C THR A 135 -2.52 16.22 19.93
N GLY A 136 -1.56 16.68 20.71
CA GLY A 136 -0.61 15.86 21.45
C GLY A 136 0.77 15.91 20.81
N ALA A 137 1.45 14.78 20.69
CA ALA A 137 2.79 14.68 20.10
C ALA A 137 2.82 15.14 18.63
N ARG A 138 1.72 14.95 17.91
CA ARG A 138 1.48 15.53 16.60
C ARG A 138 0.26 16.44 16.63
N ARG A 139 0.48 17.74 16.43
CA ARG A 139 -0.58 18.73 16.23
C ARG A 139 -0.77 18.94 14.74
N ALA A 140 -1.90 18.54 14.18
CA ALA A 140 -2.09 18.60 12.72
C ALA A 140 -3.55 18.91 12.36
N TYR A 141 -3.73 19.48 11.16
CA TYR A 141 -5.00 19.50 10.46
C TYR A 141 -4.74 19.35 8.96
N PHE A 142 -5.65 18.69 8.27
CA PHE A 142 -5.52 18.45 6.83
C PHE A 142 -6.87 18.31 6.15
N LEU A 143 -6.87 18.61 4.87
CA LEU A 143 -7.96 18.41 3.94
C LEU A 143 -7.41 17.67 2.71
N SER A 144 -8.09 16.62 2.26
CA SER A 144 -7.70 15.93 1.03
C SER A 144 -8.91 15.51 0.22
N PHE A 145 -8.78 15.63 -1.11
CA PHE A 145 -9.72 15.12 -2.08
C PHE A 145 -8.99 14.25 -3.10
N LYS A 146 -9.55 13.06 -3.36
CA LYS A 146 -9.02 12.13 -4.36
C LYS A 146 -10.13 11.69 -5.28
N ASN A 147 -9.89 11.84 -6.58
CA ASN A 147 -10.76 11.29 -7.61
C ASN A 147 -9.93 10.38 -8.51
N PRO A 148 -10.17 9.07 -8.51
CA PRO A 148 -9.38 8.14 -9.31
C PRO A 148 -9.63 8.27 -10.81
N TRP A 149 -10.70 8.98 -11.22
CA TRP A 149 -11.07 9.11 -12.60
C TRP A 149 -11.89 10.37 -12.87
N ILE A 150 -11.22 11.51 -13.09
CA ILE A 150 -11.88 12.80 -13.30
C ILE A 150 -12.32 13.01 -14.75
N MET A 151 -11.58 12.50 -15.72
CA MET A 151 -11.87 12.66 -17.15
C MET A 151 -11.16 11.61 -18.00
N GLY A 152 -11.63 11.46 -19.24
CA GLY A 152 -11.00 10.64 -20.27
C GLY A 152 -10.79 9.21 -19.83
N ASP A 153 -9.66 8.64 -20.22
CA ASP A 153 -9.27 7.29 -19.91
C ASP A 153 -8.36 7.26 -18.66
N HIS A 154 -8.94 6.90 -17.50
CA HIS A 154 -8.24 6.70 -16.21
C HIS A 154 -7.36 7.88 -15.74
N VAL A 155 -7.79 9.11 -15.93
CA VAL A 155 -7.08 10.28 -15.39
C VAL A 155 -7.53 10.55 -13.96
N SER A 156 -6.62 10.45 -13.00
CA SER A 156 -6.87 10.70 -11.58
C SER A 156 -6.41 12.09 -11.13
N LEU A 157 -7.09 12.63 -10.10
CA LEU A 157 -6.72 13.87 -9.42
C LEU A 157 -6.62 13.62 -7.92
N ASP A 158 -5.49 13.99 -7.32
CA ASP A 158 -5.31 14.02 -5.88
C ASP A 158 -4.92 15.45 -5.45
N VAL A 159 -5.66 16.03 -4.51
CA VAL A 159 -5.37 17.35 -3.92
C VAL A 159 -5.31 17.21 -2.41
N MET A 160 -4.31 17.80 -1.80
CA MET A 160 -4.16 17.83 -0.34
C MET A 160 -3.60 19.16 0.13
N THR A 161 -4.07 19.61 1.29
CA THR A 161 -3.46 20.72 2.04
C THR A 161 -3.52 20.42 3.52
N GLY A 162 -2.56 20.95 4.27
CA GLY A 162 -2.53 20.75 5.70
C GLY A 162 -1.37 21.43 6.39
N LYS A 163 -1.41 21.34 7.71
CA LYS A 163 -0.33 21.79 8.58
C LYS A 163 -0.08 20.73 9.65
N SER A 164 1.18 20.48 9.97
CA SER A 164 1.55 19.61 11.08
C SER A 164 2.72 20.21 11.87
N ILE A 165 2.67 20.00 13.17
CA ILE A 165 3.71 20.40 14.12
C ILE A 165 4.07 19.16 14.92
N THR A 166 5.36 18.81 14.90
CA THR A 166 5.91 17.62 15.57
C THR A 166 7.28 17.93 16.14
N ALA A 167 7.71 17.25 17.17
CA ALA A 167 9.11 17.26 17.55
C ALA A 167 9.97 16.55 16.45
N HIS A 168 11.20 16.97 16.27
CA HIS A 168 12.15 16.17 15.49
C HIS A 168 12.61 14.97 16.33
N PRO A 169 12.70 13.74 15.78
CA PRO A 169 12.97 12.55 16.60
C PRO A 169 14.27 12.63 17.40
N PHE A 170 15.32 13.23 16.86
CA PHE A 170 16.65 13.24 17.48
C PHE A 170 17.36 14.61 17.47
N LEU A 171 16.87 15.61 16.76
CA LEU A 171 17.38 16.99 16.83
C LEU A 171 16.51 17.82 17.79
N PRO A 172 17.08 18.85 18.45
CA PRO A 172 16.35 19.68 19.41
C PRO A 172 15.48 20.72 18.69
N TYR A 173 14.68 20.31 17.72
CA TYR A 173 13.80 21.21 16.97
C TYR A 173 12.33 20.77 17.02
N GLU A 174 11.44 21.72 17.12
CA GLU A 174 10.06 21.55 16.71
C GLU A 174 9.99 21.74 15.19
N ARG A 175 9.34 20.85 14.49
CA ARG A 175 9.15 20.86 13.04
C ARG A 175 7.74 21.30 12.70
N ASN A 176 7.56 22.46 12.11
CA ASN A 176 6.30 22.98 11.63
C ASN A 176 6.27 22.89 10.09
N VAL A 177 5.31 22.15 9.55
CA VAL A 177 5.17 21.90 8.11
C VAL A 177 3.81 22.34 7.63
N THR A 178 3.76 23.27 6.68
CA THR A 178 2.56 23.59 5.91
C THR A 178 2.75 23.09 4.48
N THR A 179 1.76 22.38 3.94
CA THR A 179 1.84 21.76 2.61
C THR A 179 0.57 22.02 1.82
N ALA A 180 0.73 22.17 0.51
CA ALA A 180 -0.35 22.09 -0.48
C ALA A 180 0.16 21.28 -1.67
N GLU A 181 -0.59 20.28 -2.08
CA GLU A 181 -0.18 19.30 -3.09
C GLU A 181 -1.28 19.08 -4.10
N ILE A 182 -0.91 18.97 -5.37
CA ILE A 182 -1.79 18.56 -6.47
C ILE A 182 -1.05 17.55 -7.33
N ASN A 183 -1.73 16.42 -7.59
CA ASN A 183 -1.21 15.37 -8.47
C ASN A 183 -2.24 14.99 -9.51
N LEU A 184 -1.77 14.79 -10.73
CA LEU A 184 -2.50 14.17 -11.83
C LEU A 184 -1.86 12.83 -12.14
N GLY A 185 -2.67 11.80 -12.26
CA GLY A 185 -2.24 10.46 -12.63
C GLY A 185 -2.97 9.94 -13.84
N ARG A 186 -2.35 9.01 -14.57
CA ARG A 186 -2.99 8.27 -15.65
C ARG A 186 -2.58 6.82 -15.61
N TYR A 187 -3.54 5.93 -15.82
CA TYR A 187 -3.29 4.53 -16.11
C TYR A 187 -3.02 4.35 -17.62
N PHE A 188 -2.08 3.45 -17.93
CA PHE A 188 -1.79 2.97 -19.26
C PHE A 188 -2.04 1.46 -19.24
N GLY A 189 -3.19 1.04 -19.73
CA GLY A 189 -3.73 -0.27 -19.43
C GLY A 189 -4.07 -0.39 -17.92
N TYR A 190 -3.99 -1.61 -17.38
CA TYR A 190 -4.39 -1.88 -16.00
C TYR A 190 -3.22 -1.87 -15.00
N ASN A 191 -2.02 -2.13 -15.49
CA ASN A 191 -0.86 -2.37 -14.63
C ASN A 191 0.09 -1.17 -14.51
N HIS A 192 0.05 -0.24 -15.44
CA HIS A 192 0.98 0.89 -15.49
C HIS A 192 0.26 2.17 -15.08
N LYS A 193 0.83 2.92 -14.15
CA LYS A 193 0.35 4.22 -13.74
C LYS A 193 1.51 5.21 -13.70
N ALA A 194 1.35 6.36 -14.36
CA ALA A 194 2.23 7.50 -14.18
C ALA A 194 1.47 8.60 -13.44
N ARG A 195 2.16 9.29 -12.54
CA ARG A 195 1.64 10.44 -11.81
C ARG A 195 2.66 11.55 -11.83
N VAL A 196 2.20 12.77 -12.10
CA VAL A 196 2.99 13.99 -12.00
C VAL A 196 2.29 14.95 -11.07
N GLY A 197 3.05 15.75 -10.34
CA GLY A 197 2.48 16.67 -9.40
C GLY A 197 3.43 17.76 -8.96
N PHE A 198 2.86 18.64 -8.16
CA PHE A 198 3.57 19.74 -7.52
C PHE A 198 3.17 19.79 -6.05
N GLU A 199 4.15 19.90 -5.19
CA GLU A 199 3.96 20.17 -3.78
C GLU A 199 4.57 21.54 -3.47
N TRP A 200 3.79 22.43 -2.90
CA TRP A 200 4.28 23.62 -2.23
C TRP A 200 4.42 23.32 -0.75
N LYS A 201 5.55 23.68 -0.16
CA LYS A 201 5.83 23.36 1.23
C LYS A 201 6.62 24.47 1.90
N LYS A 202 6.15 24.85 3.08
CA LYS A 202 6.92 25.64 4.03
C LYS A 202 7.23 24.77 5.24
N LYS A 203 8.53 24.61 5.56
CA LYS A 203 9.01 23.91 6.75
C LYS A 203 9.82 24.85 7.60
N THR A 204 9.49 24.94 8.87
CA THR A 204 10.23 25.67 9.88
C THR A 204 10.69 24.66 10.92
N PHE A 205 12.00 24.65 11.19
CA PHE A 205 12.59 23.96 12.32
C PHE A 205 13.00 25.00 13.32
N SER A 206 12.46 24.98 14.53
CA SER A 206 12.71 25.99 15.55
C SER A 206 13.00 25.37 16.91
N ASN A 207 13.89 26.00 17.65
CA ASN A 207 14.13 25.77 19.08
C ASN A 207 14.28 27.13 19.77
N ASP A 208 14.70 27.14 21.03
CA ASP A 208 14.85 28.37 21.81
C ASP A 208 16.02 29.27 21.31
N GLU A 209 16.95 28.73 20.53
CA GLU A 209 18.18 29.40 20.12
C GLU A 209 18.18 29.77 18.63
N ASP A 210 17.52 28.96 17.76
CA ASP A 210 17.65 29.06 16.32
C ASP A 210 16.35 28.71 15.59
N THR A 211 16.21 29.24 14.37
CA THR A 211 15.09 28.94 13.47
C THR A 211 15.59 28.78 12.05
N LEU A 212 15.30 27.61 11.44
CA LEU A 212 15.64 27.29 10.07
C LEU A 212 14.36 27.21 9.24
N ASP A 213 14.22 28.14 8.31
CA ASP A 213 13.08 28.19 7.39
C ASP A 213 13.44 27.65 6.01
N TYR A 214 12.59 26.77 5.48
CA TYR A 214 12.69 26.23 4.13
C TYR A 214 11.37 26.43 3.41
N HIS A 215 11.42 27.13 2.30
CA HIS A 215 10.25 27.43 1.48
C HIS A 215 10.52 26.96 0.06
N TYR A 216 9.79 25.91 -0.39
CA TYR A 216 10.12 25.28 -1.66
C TYR A 216 8.89 24.78 -2.43
N ILE A 217 9.10 24.61 -3.72
CA ILE A 217 8.23 23.85 -4.62
C ILE A 217 8.93 22.52 -4.94
N ALA A 218 8.18 21.45 -4.86
CA ALA A 218 8.65 20.10 -5.19
C ALA A 218 7.85 19.53 -6.38
N PRO A 219 8.28 19.78 -7.62
CA PRO A 219 7.82 18.98 -8.75
C PRO A 219 8.13 17.51 -8.50
N GLN A 220 7.16 16.64 -8.79
CA GLN A 220 7.32 15.21 -8.58
C GLN A 220 6.78 14.39 -9.74
N GLY A 221 7.43 13.26 -9.98
CA GLY A 221 6.98 12.26 -10.94
C GLY A 221 7.04 10.88 -10.30
N ILE A 222 5.97 10.12 -10.42
CA ILE A 222 5.89 8.76 -9.86
C ILE A 222 5.41 7.82 -10.96
N TYR A 223 6.13 6.73 -11.15
CA TYR A 223 5.74 5.62 -12.01
C TYR A 223 5.47 4.39 -11.16
N ILE A 224 4.38 3.70 -11.45
CA ILE A 224 3.95 2.48 -10.77
C ILE A 224 3.65 1.41 -11.82
N TYR A 225 4.23 0.22 -11.63
CA TYR A 225 3.83 -1.00 -12.30
C TYR A 225 3.31 -1.98 -11.25
N ASP A 226 2.04 -2.39 -11.37
CA ASP A 226 1.36 -3.19 -10.35
C ASP A 226 0.57 -4.32 -10.99
N THR A 227 1.00 -5.55 -10.75
CA THR A 227 0.32 -6.79 -11.19
C THR A 227 -0.18 -7.63 -10.02
N ARG A 228 -0.25 -7.02 -8.81
CA ARG A 228 -0.74 -7.73 -7.62
C ARG A 228 -2.21 -8.11 -7.79
N ASP A 229 -2.57 -9.28 -7.26
CA ASP A 229 -3.95 -9.75 -7.22
C ASP A 229 -4.81 -8.85 -6.32
N ILE A 230 -4.51 -8.78 -5.04
CA ILE A 230 -5.22 -7.96 -4.05
C ILE A 230 -4.26 -6.92 -3.46
N TYR A 231 -4.51 -5.64 -3.67
CA TYR A 231 -3.59 -4.57 -3.26
C TYR A 231 -3.33 -4.50 -1.75
N ARG A 232 -4.36 -4.82 -0.93
CA ARG A 232 -4.26 -4.77 0.54
C ARG A 232 -3.56 -5.98 1.15
N ASP A 233 -3.61 -7.13 0.47
CA ASP A 233 -3.07 -8.39 0.95
C ASP A 233 -2.64 -9.28 -0.21
N PRO A 234 -1.60 -8.86 -0.94
CA PRO A 234 -1.18 -9.55 -2.15
C PRO A 234 -0.68 -10.96 -1.84
N SER A 235 -1.10 -11.91 -2.68
CA SER A 235 -0.61 -13.29 -2.65
C SER A 235 0.25 -13.63 -3.84
N LYS A 236 0.15 -12.88 -4.94
CA LYS A 236 0.96 -13.02 -6.15
C LYS A 236 1.12 -11.68 -6.84
N GLY A 237 2.13 -11.56 -7.69
CA GLY A 237 2.36 -10.42 -8.55
C GLY A 237 3.57 -9.58 -8.13
N ILE A 238 3.70 -8.45 -8.79
CA ILE A 238 4.85 -7.54 -8.68
C ILE A 238 4.32 -6.12 -8.48
N LEU A 239 4.98 -5.37 -7.61
CA LEU A 239 4.80 -3.92 -7.50
C LEU A 239 6.16 -3.25 -7.66
N ILE A 240 6.27 -2.37 -8.66
CA ILE A 240 7.43 -1.50 -8.86
C ILE A 240 6.97 -0.05 -8.71
N VAL A 241 7.66 0.70 -7.87
CA VAL A 241 7.43 2.13 -7.68
C VAL A 241 8.72 2.88 -7.91
N GLN A 242 8.67 3.90 -8.76
CA GLN A 242 9.77 4.83 -9.01
C GLN A 242 9.28 6.24 -8.71
N GLY A 243 9.95 6.96 -7.82
CA GLY A 243 9.60 8.31 -7.44
C GLY A 243 10.76 9.28 -7.63
N PHE A 244 10.52 10.38 -8.33
CA PHE A 244 11.43 11.49 -8.49
C PHE A 244 10.82 12.74 -7.87
N TYR A 245 11.55 13.37 -6.95
CA TYR A 245 11.12 14.55 -6.21
C TYR A 245 12.20 15.61 -6.30
N SER A 246 11.88 16.77 -6.87
CA SER A 246 12.82 17.88 -6.97
C SER A 246 12.40 18.98 -5.98
N HIS A 247 13.25 19.28 -5.01
CA HIS A 247 13.05 20.40 -4.12
C HIS A 247 13.74 21.63 -4.70
N VAL A 248 12.97 22.62 -5.10
CA VAL A 248 13.45 23.92 -5.58
C VAL A 248 13.11 24.95 -4.51
N GLU A 249 14.11 25.40 -3.78
CA GLU A 249 13.91 26.41 -2.72
C GLU A 249 13.58 27.76 -3.37
N LEU A 250 12.60 28.48 -2.82
CA LEU A 250 12.14 29.74 -3.40
C LEU A 250 12.96 30.94 -2.93
N ASP A 251 13.54 30.84 -1.75
CA ASP A 251 14.27 31.92 -1.10
C ASP A 251 15.79 31.79 -1.29
N SER A 252 16.25 30.75 -1.98
CA SER A 252 17.65 30.49 -2.30
C SER A 252 17.81 29.77 -3.64
N GLU A 253 19.04 29.65 -4.12
CA GLU A 253 19.37 28.88 -5.32
C GLU A 253 19.50 27.35 -5.06
N LYS A 254 19.22 26.90 -3.83
CA LYS A 254 19.35 25.52 -3.46
C LYS A 254 18.32 24.65 -4.20
N ARG A 255 18.79 23.58 -4.79
CA ARG A 255 17.95 22.57 -5.46
C ARG A 255 18.46 21.20 -5.05
N ASN A 256 17.53 20.30 -4.74
CA ASN A 256 17.87 18.91 -4.49
C ASN A 256 16.94 18.01 -5.30
N LEU A 257 17.44 16.84 -5.68
CA LEU A 257 16.70 15.82 -6.37
C LEU A 257 16.79 14.52 -5.56
N TRP A 258 15.64 13.94 -5.28
CA TRP A 258 15.50 12.69 -4.56
C TRP A 258 14.96 11.65 -5.52
N TRP A 259 15.56 10.49 -5.54
CA TRP A 259 15.09 9.34 -6.31
C TRP A 259 14.84 8.18 -5.35
N SER A 260 13.59 7.76 -5.28
CA SER A 260 13.16 6.59 -4.51
C SER A 260 12.74 5.46 -5.45
N GLN A 261 13.06 4.24 -5.07
CA GLN A 261 12.76 3.03 -5.83
C GLN A 261 12.27 1.95 -4.87
N SER A 262 11.25 1.21 -5.26
CA SER A 262 10.77 0.05 -4.51
C SER A 262 10.35 -1.05 -5.48
N TYR A 263 10.77 -2.27 -5.21
CA TYR A 263 10.52 -3.47 -6.00
C TYR A 263 10.00 -4.55 -5.07
N SER A 264 8.72 -4.89 -5.17
CA SER A 264 8.07 -5.91 -4.35
C SER A 264 7.64 -7.09 -5.20
N PHE A 265 7.83 -8.30 -4.68
CA PHE A 265 7.46 -9.57 -5.31
C PHE A 265 6.68 -10.41 -4.33
N TYR A 266 5.61 -11.03 -4.81
CA TYR A 266 4.72 -11.85 -4.02
C TYR A 266 4.51 -13.21 -4.68
N HIS A 267 4.63 -14.27 -3.89
CA HIS A 267 4.42 -15.63 -4.37
C HIS A 267 3.66 -16.46 -3.34
N SER A 268 2.54 -17.03 -3.74
CA SER A 268 1.76 -17.92 -2.91
C SER A 268 2.37 -19.30 -2.87
N LEU A 269 2.90 -19.70 -1.72
CA LEU A 269 3.45 -21.04 -1.47
C LEU A 269 2.34 -22.05 -1.22
N VAL A 270 1.26 -21.64 -0.56
CA VAL A 270 0.07 -22.46 -0.31
C VAL A 270 -1.18 -21.68 -0.76
N LYS A 271 -1.88 -22.25 -1.73
CA LYS A 271 -3.09 -21.67 -2.33
C LYS A 271 -4.33 -22.27 -1.66
N SER A 272 -4.70 -21.77 -0.51
CA SER A 272 -5.90 -22.14 0.23
C SER A 272 -6.47 -20.91 0.93
N GLU A 273 -7.62 -21.04 1.60
CA GLU A 273 -8.14 -19.98 2.46
C GLU A 273 -7.12 -19.58 3.54
N ARG A 274 -6.35 -20.54 4.05
CA ARG A 274 -5.19 -20.32 4.95
C ARG A 274 -3.92 -20.23 4.15
N LYS A 275 -3.83 -19.23 3.26
CA LYS A 275 -2.70 -19.04 2.36
C LYS A 275 -1.39 -18.79 3.11
N LEU A 276 -0.29 -19.30 2.57
CA LEU A 276 1.08 -18.94 2.93
C LEU A 276 1.69 -18.18 1.76
N THR A 277 2.12 -16.95 1.98
CA THR A 277 2.71 -16.07 0.97
C THR A 277 4.13 -15.72 1.34
N ALA A 278 5.07 -15.92 0.41
CA ALA A 278 6.40 -15.32 0.47
C ALA A 278 6.34 -13.94 -0.19
N ALA A 279 6.81 -12.93 0.52
CA ALA A 279 6.90 -11.56 0.04
C ALA A 279 8.34 -11.06 0.17
N PHE A 280 8.82 -10.36 -0.85
CA PHE A 280 10.16 -9.81 -0.92
C PHE A 280 10.12 -8.39 -1.43
N ASN A 281 10.87 -7.48 -0.81
CA ASN A 281 11.01 -6.10 -1.25
C ASN A 281 12.46 -5.64 -1.21
N VAL A 282 12.84 -4.87 -2.21
CA VAL A 282 14.07 -4.08 -2.20
C VAL A 282 13.72 -2.65 -2.45
N SER A 283 14.16 -1.76 -1.59
CA SER A 283 13.95 -0.32 -1.73
C SER A 283 15.27 0.45 -1.64
N PHE A 284 15.35 1.52 -2.41
CA PHE A 284 16.50 2.42 -2.45
C PHE A 284 16.01 3.86 -2.40
N MET A 285 16.76 4.70 -1.74
CA MET A 285 16.65 6.15 -1.84
C MET A 285 18.01 6.78 -1.99
N THR A 286 18.12 7.77 -2.85
CA THR A 286 19.32 8.55 -3.04
C THR A 286 19.00 10.02 -3.28
N THR A 287 19.89 10.90 -2.82
CA THR A 287 19.88 12.32 -3.13
C THR A 287 21.04 12.65 -4.06
N PHE A 288 20.90 13.68 -4.88
CA PHE A 288 21.94 14.05 -5.86
C PHE A 288 22.77 15.25 -5.43
N ARG A 289 22.43 15.86 -4.30
CA ARG A 289 23.19 16.94 -3.67
C ARG A 289 23.20 16.74 -2.16
N ASP A 290 24.09 17.45 -1.49
CA ASP A 290 24.13 17.48 -0.03
C ASP A 290 22.83 18.07 0.52
N VAL A 291 22.38 17.52 1.61
CA VAL A 291 21.19 17.98 2.34
C VAL A 291 21.60 18.45 3.73
N ASP A 292 20.90 19.46 4.21
CA ASP A 292 21.12 19.98 5.56
C ASP A 292 20.80 18.91 6.61
N GLU A 293 21.40 18.99 7.78
CA GLU A 293 21.32 17.99 8.85
C GLU A 293 19.87 17.67 9.28
N VAL A 294 19.00 18.66 9.26
CA VAL A 294 17.57 18.50 9.60
C VAL A 294 16.78 17.62 8.60
N TRP A 295 17.40 17.22 7.49
CA TRP A 295 16.82 16.36 6.46
C TRP A 295 17.46 14.96 6.41
N VAL A 296 18.39 14.68 7.31
CA VAL A 296 19.05 13.37 7.32
C VAL A 296 18.03 12.28 7.57
N SER A 297 18.11 11.21 6.79
CA SER A 297 17.29 10.01 6.97
C SER A 297 17.94 9.08 7.98
N TRP A 298 17.15 8.16 8.53
CA TRP A 298 17.62 7.17 9.49
C TRP A 298 17.00 5.79 9.23
N LEU A 299 17.65 4.74 9.74
CA LEU A 299 17.12 3.38 9.81
C LEU A 299 16.78 2.99 11.25
N GLY A 300 15.75 2.15 11.40
CA GLY A 300 15.21 1.67 12.66
C GLY A 300 13.78 2.19 12.84
N SER A 301 12.80 1.45 12.32
CA SER A 301 11.36 1.68 12.47
C SER A 301 10.58 0.54 11.83
N SER A 302 9.26 0.54 12.00
CA SER A 302 8.36 -0.38 11.28
C SER A 302 8.47 -0.29 9.76
N GLU A 303 8.81 0.89 9.23
CA GLU A 303 8.89 1.17 7.80
C GLU A 303 10.26 0.84 7.19
N THR A 304 11.32 0.84 8.00
CA THR A 304 12.68 0.65 7.54
C THR A 304 13.23 -0.71 7.96
N VAL A 305 14.02 -0.79 9.01
CA VAL A 305 14.57 -2.05 9.55
C VAL A 305 13.93 -2.32 10.89
N ARG A 306 12.99 -3.25 10.93
CA ARG A 306 12.31 -3.68 12.15
C ARG A 306 13.28 -4.37 13.10
N GLY A 307 12.96 -4.35 14.40
CA GLY A 307 13.84 -4.84 15.46
C GLY A 307 14.84 -3.78 15.95
N TRP A 308 14.84 -2.60 15.33
CA TRP A 308 15.60 -1.43 15.76
C TRP A 308 14.65 -0.29 16.10
N SER A 309 14.81 0.26 17.28
CA SER A 309 14.06 1.43 17.73
C SER A 309 14.37 2.66 16.88
N ILE A 310 13.45 3.62 16.85
CA ILE A 310 13.71 4.94 16.26
C ILE A 310 14.84 5.61 17.03
N PRO A 311 15.87 6.15 16.35
CA PRO A 311 16.97 6.79 17.05
C PRO A 311 16.48 8.05 17.78
N ASP A 312 16.85 8.16 19.02
CA ASP A 312 16.73 9.36 19.83
C ASP A 312 17.97 10.25 19.75
N ARG A 313 18.00 11.34 20.51
CA ARG A 313 19.13 12.27 20.57
C ARG A 313 20.41 11.60 21.06
N SER A 314 20.33 10.67 22.01
CA SER A 314 21.51 10.00 22.56
C SER A 314 22.16 9.09 21.53
N ILE A 315 21.37 8.42 20.73
CA ILE A 315 21.83 7.59 19.62
C ILE A 315 22.44 8.47 18.52
N TYR A 316 21.80 9.60 18.16
CA TYR A 316 22.26 10.50 17.12
C TYR A 316 23.60 11.17 17.45
N THR A 317 23.80 11.58 18.69
CA THR A 317 25.04 12.26 19.13
C THR A 317 26.21 11.31 19.34
N ASN A 318 25.95 10.00 19.41
CA ASN A 318 27.01 9.01 19.53
C ASN A 318 27.58 8.64 18.16
N VAL A 319 28.85 8.93 17.95
CA VAL A 319 29.59 8.68 16.69
C VAL A 319 29.55 7.19 16.28
N ASP A 320 29.52 6.29 17.25
CA ASP A 320 29.45 4.84 17.00
C ASP A 320 28.15 4.43 16.30
N ASN A 321 27.09 5.26 16.37
CA ASN A 321 25.82 5.04 15.75
C ASN A 321 25.67 5.75 14.38
N ALA A 322 26.72 6.32 13.82
CA ALA A 322 26.68 7.02 12.54
C ALA A 322 26.14 6.15 11.39
N TYR A 323 26.26 4.83 11.49
CA TYR A 323 25.73 3.84 10.55
C TYR A 323 24.20 3.81 10.46
N ARG A 324 23.47 4.51 11.32
CA ARG A 324 22.01 4.61 11.31
C ARG A 324 21.49 5.81 10.53
N PHE A 325 22.37 6.71 10.08
CA PHE A 325 22.00 8.01 9.52
C PHE A 325 22.67 8.26 8.17
N GLY A 326 21.93 8.86 7.25
CA GLY A 326 22.45 9.20 5.93
C GLY A 326 21.39 9.70 4.96
N ASN A 327 21.84 9.96 3.73
CA ASN A 327 20.98 10.49 2.67
C ASN A 327 20.78 9.49 1.52
N HIS A 328 21.47 8.35 1.62
CA HIS A 328 21.39 7.24 0.69
C HIS A 328 21.12 5.98 1.49
N PHE A 329 20.07 5.24 1.17
CA PHE A 329 19.82 3.96 1.82
C PHE A 329 19.36 2.88 0.85
N ALA A 330 19.61 1.64 1.24
CA ALA A 330 19.08 0.44 0.62
C ALA A 330 18.49 -0.47 1.70
N ILE A 331 17.28 -0.95 1.49
CA ILE A 331 16.60 -1.85 2.43
C ILE A 331 16.13 -3.07 1.66
N ILE A 332 16.41 -4.26 2.19
CA ILE A 332 15.93 -5.54 1.70
C ILE A 332 15.03 -6.11 2.78
N SER A 333 13.80 -6.45 2.44
CA SER A 333 12.82 -7.02 3.36
C SER A 333 12.26 -8.33 2.81
N THR A 334 12.21 -9.36 3.65
CA THR A 334 11.60 -10.65 3.32
C THR A 334 10.57 -10.99 4.37
N GLU A 335 9.38 -11.43 3.94
CA GLU A 335 8.32 -11.86 4.84
C GLU A 335 7.72 -13.19 4.41
N LEU A 336 7.40 -14.02 5.40
CA LEU A 336 6.50 -15.15 5.26
C LEU A 336 5.20 -14.80 5.97
N ARG A 337 4.10 -14.70 5.21
CA ARG A 337 2.77 -14.29 5.68
C ARG A 337 1.84 -15.48 5.69
N GLN A 338 1.42 -15.93 6.87
CA GLN A 338 0.49 -17.05 7.06
C GLN A 338 -0.88 -16.53 7.49
N THR A 339 -1.91 -16.81 6.73
CA THR A 339 -3.29 -16.59 7.16
C THR A 339 -3.68 -17.65 8.17
N ILE A 340 -3.98 -17.23 9.40
CA ILE A 340 -4.45 -18.11 10.50
C ILE A 340 -5.96 -18.18 10.47
N ILE A 341 -6.63 -17.02 10.47
CA ILE A 341 -8.07 -16.89 10.33
C ILE A 341 -8.32 -16.17 9.00
N PRO A 342 -8.96 -16.83 8.02
CA PRO A 342 -9.33 -16.20 6.76
C PRO A 342 -10.15 -14.93 6.97
N THR A 343 -9.90 -13.92 6.13
CA THR A 343 -10.70 -12.69 6.19
C THR A 343 -12.13 -13.00 5.80
N SER A 344 -13.07 -12.68 6.67
CA SER A 344 -14.51 -12.87 6.50
C SER A 344 -15.24 -11.59 6.88
N VAL A 345 -16.43 -11.39 6.34
CA VAL A 345 -17.27 -10.25 6.65
C VAL A 345 -18.38 -10.72 7.61
N PHE A 346 -18.47 -10.06 8.73
CA PHE A 346 -19.54 -10.30 9.67
C PHE A 346 -20.43 -9.05 9.77
N THR A 347 -21.74 -9.26 9.92
CA THR A 347 -22.73 -8.19 10.05
C THR A 347 -23.24 -8.14 11.48
N THR A 348 -23.09 -6.99 12.15
CA THR A 348 -23.71 -6.75 13.45
C THR A 348 -25.15 -6.27 13.23
N GLU A 349 -26.13 -6.96 13.80
CA GLU A 349 -27.55 -6.61 13.69
C GLU A 349 -27.88 -5.25 14.29
N LEU A 350 -27.16 -4.85 15.36
CA LEU A 350 -27.45 -3.63 16.12
C LEU A 350 -27.29 -2.33 15.30
N PHE A 351 -26.37 -2.31 14.30
CA PHE A 351 -26.08 -1.14 13.47
C PHE A 351 -26.01 -1.47 11.97
N ASN A 352 -26.34 -2.70 11.58
CA ASN A 352 -26.12 -3.22 10.22
C ASN A 352 -24.67 -2.98 9.73
N TRP A 353 -23.70 -3.04 10.64
CA TRP A 353 -22.30 -2.87 10.32
C TRP A 353 -21.71 -4.16 9.75
N LYS A 354 -21.15 -4.04 8.56
CA LYS A 354 -20.38 -5.11 7.93
C LYS A 354 -18.92 -4.87 8.22
N GLN A 355 -18.32 -5.76 8.99
CA GLN A 355 -16.94 -5.63 9.45
C GLN A 355 -16.10 -6.82 8.98
N GLU A 356 -14.95 -6.53 8.41
CA GLU A 356 -13.95 -7.55 8.11
C GLU A 356 -13.28 -8.00 9.41
N TYR A 357 -13.11 -9.29 9.58
CA TYR A 357 -12.29 -9.88 10.63
C TYR A 357 -11.36 -10.93 10.04
N GLY A 358 -10.27 -11.18 10.69
CA GLY A 358 -9.25 -12.14 10.26
C GLY A 358 -8.00 -12.03 11.10
N LEU A 359 -7.07 -12.93 10.92
CA LEU A 359 -5.78 -12.91 11.58
C LEU A 359 -4.73 -13.52 10.68
N SER A 360 -3.61 -12.83 10.52
CA SER A 360 -2.42 -13.38 9.85
C SER A 360 -1.19 -13.24 10.74
N ALA A 361 -0.31 -14.21 10.72
CA ALA A 361 1.02 -14.13 11.30
C ALA A 361 2.05 -13.81 10.21
N VAL A 362 3.09 -13.11 10.61
CA VAL A 362 4.22 -12.74 9.74
C VAL A 362 5.52 -13.11 10.44
N ALA A 363 6.44 -13.75 9.74
CA ALA A 363 7.84 -13.82 10.11
C ALA A 363 8.64 -12.97 9.13
N PHE A 364 9.63 -12.22 9.59
CA PHE A 364 10.36 -11.27 8.76
C PHE A 364 11.86 -11.25 9.01
N VAL A 365 12.57 -10.85 7.96
CA VAL A 365 13.99 -10.44 8.02
C VAL A 365 14.15 -9.18 7.19
N ASP A 366 14.70 -8.14 7.79
CA ASP A 366 15.03 -6.86 7.15
C ASP A 366 16.55 -6.65 7.20
N VAL A 367 17.14 -6.14 6.11
CA VAL A 367 18.56 -5.78 6.02
C VAL A 367 18.64 -4.38 5.45
N GLY A 368 19.28 -3.47 6.17
CA GLY A 368 19.39 -2.07 5.79
C GLY A 368 20.82 -1.56 5.76
N PHE A 369 21.12 -0.78 4.73
CA PHE A 369 22.35 -0.01 4.57
C PHE A 369 21.99 1.46 4.47
N ILE A 370 22.73 2.34 5.11
CA ILE A 370 22.56 3.78 4.98
C ILE A 370 23.91 4.48 5.05
N SER A 371 24.09 5.55 4.29
CA SER A 371 25.32 6.34 4.29
C SER A 371 25.04 7.79 3.89
N ARG A 372 25.90 8.71 4.32
CA ARG A 372 25.94 10.10 3.82
C ARG A 372 26.61 10.20 2.45
N ASP A 373 27.54 9.30 2.12
CA ASP A 373 28.17 9.21 0.80
C ASP A 373 27.64 7.98 0.05
N ARG A 374 27.10 8.19 -1.15
CA ARG A 374 26.60 7.12 -2.01
C ARG A 374 27.64 6.04 -2.32
N LYS A 375 28.94 6.41 -2.40
CA LYS A 375 30.01 5.44 -2.70
C LYS A 375 30.32 4.53 -1.53
N GLU A 376 29.96 4.95 -0.31
CA GLU A 376 30.19 4.21 0.92
C GLU A 376 28.97 3.35 1.35
N LEU A 377 27.85 3.42 0.61
CA LEU A 377 26.57 2.83 1.00
C LEU A 377 26.66 1.34 1.39
N PHE A 378 27.48 0.56 0.71
CA PHE A 378 27.60 -0.90 0.95
C PHE A 378 28.94 -1.30 1.58
N ARG A 379 29.72 -0.36 2.09
CA ARG A 379 31.04 -0.69 2.68
C ARG A 379 30.99 -1.10 4.14
N GLY A 380 29.97 -0.67 4.88
CA GLY A 380 29.80 -1.02 6.29
C GLY A 380 28.97 -2.27 6.51
N SER A 381 28.99 -2.81 7.72
CA SER A 381 28.07 -3.87 8.14
C SER A 381 26.65 -3.36 8.10
N PRO A 382 25.68 -4.16 7.56
CA PRO A 382 24.29 -3.77 7.54
C PRO A 382 23.65 -3.76 8.92
N MET A 383 22.59 -3.00 9.06
CA MET A 383 21.61 -3.21 10.13
C MET A 383 20.71 -4.37 9.70
N THR A 384 20.65 -5.41 10.51
CA THR A 384 19.73 -6.55 10.27
C THR A 384 18.68 -6.58 11.36
N GLY A 385 17.43 -6.82 10.97
CA GLY A 385 16.33 -7.02 11.90
C GLY A 385 15.58 -8.29 11.55
N MET A 386 15.22 -9.09 12.55
CA MET A 386 14.43 -10.30 12.38
C MET A 386 13.37 -10.41 13.46
N GLY A 387 12.26 -11.03 13.15
CA GLY A 387 11.19 -11.15 14.11
C GLY A 387 9.91 -11.76 13.56
N PHE A 388 8.86 -11.56 14.32
CA PHE A 388 7.53 -12.02 13.97
C PHE A 388 6.48 -10.99 14.36
N GLY A 389 5.29 -11.11 13.79
CA GLY A 389 4.18 -10.22 14.09
C GLY A 389 2.84 -10.77 13.68
N PHE A 390 1.82 -10.00 13.98
CA PHE A 390 0.42 -10.30 13.65
C PHE A 390 -0.20 -9.17 12.85
N ARG A 391 -1.16 -9.53 12.01
CA ARG A 391 -1.93 -8.58 11.20
C ARG A 391 -3.41 -8.84 11.41
N ILE A 392 -4.13 -7.78 11.77
CA ILE A 392 -5.59 -7.79 11.97
C ILE A 392 -6.19 -6.82 10.95
N PRO A 393 -7.15 -7.24 10.12
CA PRO A 393 -7.85 -6.33 9.22
C PRO A 393 -8.72 -5.38 10.03
N VAL A 394 -8.63 -4.09 9.69
CA VAL A 394 -9.48 -3.04 10.25
C VAL A 394 -10.21 -2.38 9.10
N PRO A 395 -11.53 -2.33 9.15
CA PRO A 395 -12.33 -1.73 8.10
C PRO A 395 -11.82 -0.35 7.73
N MET A 396 -11.68 -0.07 6.42
CA MET A 396 -11.30 1.21 5.84
C MET A 396 -9.88 1.72 6.19
N VAL A 397 -9.24 1.19 7.21
CA VAL A 397 -7.86 1.50 7.61
C VAL A 397 -6.89 0.58 6.87
N GLY A 398 -7.28 -0.67 6.65
CA GLY A 398 -6.44 -1.72 6.11
C GLY A 398 -6.11 -2.76 7.18
N LYS A 399 -4.86 -3.18 7.28
CA LYS A 399 -4.40 -4.08 8.33
C LYS A 399 -3.65 -3.28 9.41
N ILE A 400 -3.89 -3.59 10.67
CA ILE A 400 -3.03 -3.15 11.78
C ILE A 400 -2.03 -4.28 12.05
N GLY A 401 -0.75 -3.93 12.11
CA GLY A 401 0.36 -4.81 12.38
C GLY A 401 0.98 -4.55 13.74
N LEU A 402 1.33 -5.62 14.44
CA LEU A 402 2.13 -5.59 15.65
C LEU A 402 3.32 -6.53 15.43
N ASP A 403 4.52 -5.98 15.30
CA ASP A 403 5.76 -6.71 15.04
C ASP A 403 6.71 -6.63 16.23
N TYR A 404 7.20 -7.76 16.70
CA TYR A 404 8.29 -7.82 17.65
C TYR A 404 9.54 -8.31 16.95
N GLY A 405 10.63 -7.55 17.07
CA GLY A 405 11.86 -7.84 16.37
C GLY A 405 13.12 -7.60 17.19
N TRP A 406 14.18 -8.23 16.76
CA TRP A 406 15.54 -8.10 17.28
C TRP A 406 16.45 -7.49 16.21
N GLY A 407 17.18 -6.45 16.58
CA GLY A 407 18.22 -5.84 15.79
C GLY A 407 19.56 -6.53 15.99
N TYR A 408 20.23 -6.83 14.89
CA TYR A 408 21.52 -7.54 14.88
C TYR A 408 22.52 -6.82 14.00
N ARG A 409 23.75 -6.65 14.50
CA ARG A 409 24.87 -6.06 13.78
C ARG A 409 26.21 -6.47 14.39
N ASP A 410 27.23 -6.64 13.54
CA ASP A 410 28.60 -6.96 13.96
C ASP A 410 28.65 -8.16 14.93
N ASP A 411 27.91 -9.23 14.57
CA ASP A 411 27.80 -10.48 15.32
C ASP A 411 27.18 -10.36 16.73
N GLN A 412 26.42 -9.28 16.99
CA GLN A 412 25.76 -9.03 18.27
C GLN A 412 24.30 -8.59 18.12
N PHE A 413 23.48 -8.97 19.09
CA PHE A 413 22.15 -8.37 19.27
C PHE A 413 22.35 -6.95 19.82
N ALA A 414 21.92 -5.96 19.05
CA ALA A 414 22.15 -4.57 19.35
C ALA A 414 20.90 -3.82 19.84
N ASP A 415 19.69 -4.31 19.47
CA ASP A 415 18.44 -3.69 19.84
C ASP A 415 17.30 -4.72 19.84
N GLN A 416 16.17 -4.38 20.47
CA GLN A 416 14.91 -5.13 20.38
C GLN A 416 13.74 -4.17 20.56
N THR A 417 12.70 -4.32 19.75
CA THR A 417 11.59 -3.38 19.84
C THR A 417 10.27 -3.97 19.35
N LEU A 418 9.19 -3.41 19.86
CA LEU A 418 7.83 -3.66 19.41
C LEU A 418 7.40 -2.54 18.49
N HIS A 419 7.03 -2.89 17.27
CA HIS A 419 6.56 -1.95 16.25
C HIS A 419 5.04 -2.05 16.07
N LEU A 420 4.38 -0.90 16.04
CA LEU A 420 2.99 -0.78 15.64
C LEU A 420 2.95 -0.18 14.23
N ALA A 421 2.35 -0.87 13.30
CA ALA A 421 2.24 -0.42 11.91
C ALA A 421 0.79 -0.41 11.41
N ILE A 422 0.48 0.51 10.51
CA ILE A 422 -0.79 0.56 9.80
C ILE A 422 -0.54 0.11 8.35
N GLY A 423 -1.12 -1.01 7.97
CA GLY A 423 -0.90 -1.63 6.65
C GLY A 423 0.06 -2.81 6.68
N GLN A 424 0.44 -3.24 5.48
CA GLN A 424 1.59 -4.13 5.26
C GLN A 424 2.81 -3.25 5.01
N LYS A 425 4.00 -3.69 5.38
CA LYS A 425 5.22 -2.92 5.14
C LYS A 425 5.47 -2.64 3.64
N PHE A 426 5.08 -3.59 2.77
CA PHE A 426 5.15 -3.49 1.31
C PHE A 426 4.16 -4.42 0.62
#